data_c022d5350aa014889358f3b5f9a9df45
#
_entry.id   c022d5350aa014889358f3b5f9a9df45
#
_cell.length_a   1.000
_cell.length_b   1.000
_cell.length_c   1.000
_cell.angle_alpha   90.00
_cell.angle_beta   90.00
_cell.angle_gamma   90.00
#
_symmetry.space_group_name_H-M   'P 1'
#
loop_
_entity.id
_entity.type
_entity.pdbx_description
1 polymer ?
#
loop_
_entity_poly.entity_id
_entity_poly.type
_entity_poly.pdbx_seq_one_letter_code
_entity_poly.pdbx_strand_id
1 'polypeptide(L)'
;DFCLSRGLGDVYKRQVLIFDAAGHLLITNNNAQELYRKLGYRDNLIGMSYDNLSIDYTTFEYVLYQMRYKVSNQPIESNTTYLNYYFKIRKVWLESEAQLVMIIQDNTEFKEKEAEIISKSVAIREIHHRVKNNLQSVVSLLRIQERRTQSLEAKKVLHESVNRIMAIAATHELLSKQVKDDVALRQTLEAVMYNFRHLFQGAQSLEMTMDVDPAIMVSSEQMVTISLIVNELLQNIFDHAFDSPASGVVKVIGTLDNKMITITVMDNGKGYDVHQKNENSLGLMIVKSYVKDKLKGKIMIESNDQGTKTCFYFEQNTSDVVQ
;
A
#
# COMPACT_ATOMS: atom_id res chain seq x y z
N ASP A 1 24.84 0.77 19.70
CA ASP A 1 25.43 -0.52 19.25
C ASP A 1 24.69 -1.19 18.07
N PHE A 2 23.40 -0.91 17.87
CA PHE A 2 22.62 -1.53 16.80
C PHE A 2 22.88 -0.92 15.40
N CYS A 3 23.31 0.34 15.32
CA CYS A 3 23.66 0.99 14.05
C CYS A 3 25.04 0.58 13.50
N LEU A 4 25.97 0.19 14.36
CA LEU A 4 27.32 -0.25 13.97
C LEU A 4 27.32 -1.66 13.36
N SER A 5 26.41 -2.54 13.76
CA SER A 5 26.36 -3.91 13.26
C SER A 5 25.82 -4.02 11.82
N ARG A 6 24.89 -3.14 11.40
CA ARG A 6 24.40 -3.08 10.02
C ARG A 6 25.45 -2.54 9.03
N GLY A 7 26.24 -1.55 9.45
CA GLY A 7 27.31 -1.00 8.60
C GLY A 7 28.48 -1.97 8.37
N LEU A 8 28.82 -2.77 9.37
CA LEU A 8 29.90 -3.78 9.25
C LEU A 8 29.48 -4.97 8.39
N GLY A 9 28.24 -5.47 8.49
CA GLY A 9 27.76 -6.56 7.66
C GLY A 9 27.77 -6.28 6.16
N ASP A 10 27.49 -5.05 5.75
CA ASP A 10 27.52 -4.61 4.34
C ASP A 10 28.96 -4.45 3.80
N VAL A 11 29.91 -4.08 4.65
CA VAL A 11 31.32 -3.95 4.27
C VAL A 11 31.94 -5.33 3.98
N TYR A 12 31.55 -6.36 4.73
CA TYR A 12 32.06 -7.73 4.52
C TYR A 12 31.57 -8.39 3.23
N LYS A 13 30.49 -7.89 2.62
CA LYS A 13 29.95 -8.44 1.36
C LYS A 13 30.49 -7.75 0.11
N ARG A 14 31.24 -6.65 0.26
CA ARG A 14 31.77 -5.88 -0.88
C ARG A 14 32.98 -6.56 -1.50
N GLN A 15 33.09 -6.49 -2.81
CA GLN A 15 34.24 -6.93 -3.58
C GLN A 15 35.21 -5.75 -3.70
N VAL A 16 36.45 -5.97 -3.30
CA VAL A 16 37.50 -4.94 -3.31
C VAL A 16 38.66 -5.38 -4.19
N LEU A 17 39.05 -4.49 -5.11
CA LEU A 17 40.21 -4.63 -5.99
C LEU A 17 41.07 -3.38 -5.87
N ILE A 18 42.39 -3.54 -5.76
CA ILE A 18 43.36 -2.46 -5.64
C ILE A 18 44.37 -2.61 -6.78
N PHE A 19 44.50 -1.56 -7.58
CA PHE A 19 45.38 -1.51 -8.74
C PHE A 19 46.54 -0.55 -8.48
N ASP A 20 47.69 -0.83 -9.06
CA ASP A 20 48.86 0.06 -9.05
C ASP A 20 48.71 1.26 -10.02
N ALA A 21 49.70 2.11 -10.06
CA ALA A 21 49.74 3.28 -10.94
C ALA A 21 49.75 2.94 -12.46
N ALA A 22 50.09 1.71 -12.82
CA ALA A 22 50.05 1.20 -14.19
C ALA A 22 48.76 0.47 -14.53
N GLY A 23 47.88 0.33 -13.56
CA GLY A 23 46.57 -0.34 -13.73
C GLY A 23 46.61 -1.86 -13.56
N HIS A 24 47.65 -2.42 -12.95
CA HIS A 24 47.71 -3.85 -12.68
C HIS A 24 47.14 -4.16 -11.28
N LEU A 25 46.37 -5.22 -11.17
CA LEU A 25 45.77 -5.63 -9.92
C LEU A 25 46.82 -6.11 -8.91
N LEU A 26 46.94 -5.40 -7.79
CA LEU A 26 47.83 -5.73 -6.67
C LEU A 26 47.18 -6.63 -5.65
N ILE A 27 45.97 -6.27 -5.23
CA ILE A 27 45.27 -6.91 -4.09
C ILE A 27 43.81 -7.09 -4.45
N THR A 28 43.25 -8.22 -4.03
CA THR A 28 41.84 -8.51 -4.12
C THR A 28 41.39 -9.29 -2.88
N ASN A 29 40.16 -9.09 -2.44
CA ASN A 29 39.56 -9.90 -1.38
C ASN A 29 38.89 -11.16 -1.92
N ASN A 30 38.60 -12.11 -1.03
CA ASN A 30 37.96 -13.38 -1.41
C ASN A 30 36.63 -13.18 -2.15
N ASN A 31 35.83 -12.21 -1.73
CA ASN A 31 34.53 -11.92 -2.36
C ASN A 31 34.69 -11.46 -3.82
N ALA A 32 35.73 -10.68 -4.13
CA ALA A 32 36.01 -10.30 -5.49
C ALA A 32 36.48 -11.51 -6.33
N GLN A 33 37.35 -12.36 -5.79
CA GLN A 33 37.75 -13.58 -6.47
C GLN A 33 36.56 -14.50 -6.77
N GLU A 34 35.66 -14.67 -5.85
CA GLU A 34 34.42 -15.44 -6.05
C GLU A 34 33.50 -14.83 -7.10
N LEU A 35 33.34 -13.48 -7.07
CA LEU A 35 32.57 -12.78 -8.08
C LEU A 35 33.15 -13.01 -9.48
N TYR A 36 34.43 -12.73 -9.67
CA TYR A 36 35.06 -12.90 -10.99
C TYR A 36 35.08 -14.34 -11.48
N ARG A 37 35.16 -15.31 -10.56
CA ARG A 37 34.96 -16.73 -10.91
C ARG A 37 33.54 -17.01 -11.41
N LYS A 38 32.50 -16.44 -10.79
CA LYS A 38 31.10 -16.50 -11.30
C LYS A 38 30.95 -15.84 -12.66
N LEU A 39 31.71 -14.76 -12.93
CA LEU A 39 31.71 -14.08 -14.22
C LEU A 39 32.52 -14.82 -15.30
N GLY A 40 33.14 -15.98 -14.97
CA GLY A 40 33.84 -16.82 -15.93
C GLY A 40 35.35 -16.72 -15.92
N TYR A 41 35.96 -15.91 -15.06
CA TYR A 41 37.38 -15.82 -14.90
C TYR A 41 37.91 -17.05 -14.16
N ARG A 42 38.84 -17.79 -14.78
CA ARG A 42 39.40 -19.04 -14.23
C ARG A 42 40.80 -18.87 -13.65
N ASP A 43 41.50 -17.85 -14.09
CA ASP A 43 42.91 -17.60 -13.73
C ASP A 43 43.03 -16.74 -12.47
N ASN A 44 44.23 -16.64 -11.93
CA ASN A 44 44.53 -15.72 -10.85
C ASN A 44 44.38 -14.28 -11.35
N LEU A 45 43.58 -13.47 -10.64
CA LEU A 45 43.30 -12.08 -10.99
C LEU A 45 44.49 -11.16 -10.74
N ILE A 46 45.42 -11.50 -9.82
CA ILE A 46 46.58 -10.69 -9.45
C ILE A 46 47.49 -10.51 -10.69
N GLY A 47 47.84 -9.26 -10.95
CA GLY A 47 48.65 -8.85 -12.11
C GLY A 47 47.83 -8.59 -13.39
N MET A 48 46.56 -8.90 -13.44
CA MET A 48 45.69 -8.55 -14.57
C MET A 48 45.52 -7.03 -14.67
N SER A 49 45.34 -6.52 -15.91
CA SER A 49 45.10 -5.11 -16.13
C SER A 49 43.67 -4.73 -15.73
N TYR A 50 43.51 -3.48 -15.31
CA TYR A 50 42.20 -2.91 -14.99
C TYR A 50 41.21 -3.08 -16.16
N ASP A 51 41.63 -2.83 -17.37
CA ASP A 51 40.79 -2.87 -18.56
C ASP A 51 40.18 -4.28 -18.81
N ASN A 52 40.91 -5.32 -18.40
CA ASN A 52 40.41 -6.69 -18.46
C ASN A 52 39.44 -7.04 -17.34
N LEU A 53 39.49 -6.32 -16.21
CA LEU A 53 38.66 -6.55 -15.01
C LEU A 53 37.53 -5.53 -14.87
N SER A 54 37.51 -4.50 -15.72
CA SER A 54 36.46 -3.47 -15.70
C SER A 54 35.14 -4.03 -16.22
N ILE A 55 34.14 -4.11 -15.33
CA ILE A 55 32.78 -4.60 -15.66
C ILE A 55 31.85 -3.48 -16.09
N ASP A 56 32.25 -2.21 -15.96
CA ASP A 56 31.49 -1.03 -16.40
C ASP A 56 32.04 -0.40 -17.69
N TYR A 57 32.89 -1.15 -18.39
CA TYR A 57 33.46 -0.80 -19.70
C TYR A 57 34.29 0.50 -19.71
N THR A 58 34.75 0.96 -18.54
CA THR A 58 35.67 2.12 -18.45
C THR A 58 37.11 1.65 -18.59
N THR A 59 37.95 2.44 -19.24
CA THR A 59 39.39 2.19 -19.30
C THR A 59 40.12 2.82 -18.11
N PHE A 60 41.26 2.30 -17.76
CA PHE A 60 42.11 2.83 -16.69
C PHE A 60 42.49 4.30 -16.95
N GLU A 61 42.87 4.63 -18.17
CA GLU A 61 43.21 6.00 -18.58
C GLU A 61 42.03 6.96 -18.39
N TYR A 62 40.83 6.54 -18.76
CA TYR A 62 39.59 7.33 -18.55
C TYR A 62 39.34 7.60 -17.09
N VAL A 63 39.46 6.62 -16.21
CA VAL A 63 39.28 6.75 -14.77
C VAL A 63 40.29 7.73 -14.18
N LEU A 64 41.60 7.61 -14.56
CA LEU A 64 42.64 8.53 -14.12
C LEU A 64 42.39 9.97 -14.63
N TYR A 65 41.96 10.12 -15.88
CA TYR A 65 41.58 11.42 -16.42
C TYR A 65 40.47 12.06 -15.61
N GLN A 66 39.39 11.32 -15.34
CA GLN A 66 38.25 11.79 -14.52
C GLN A 66 38.71 12.23 -13.13
N MET A 67 39.61 11.49 -12.47
CA MET A 67 40.08 11.79 -11.13
C MET A 67 41.00 13.01 -11.08
N ARG A 68 41.85 13.23 -12.11
CA ARG A 68 42.75 14.39 -12.19
C ARG A 68 42.05 15.71 -12.52
N TYR A 69 40.94 15.66 -13.28
CA TYR A 69 40.27 16.88 -13.76
C TYR A 69 38.97 17.21 -12.99
N LYS A 70 38.46 16.32 -12.16
CA LYS A 70 37.37 16.66 -11.21
C LYS A 70 37.98 17.44 -10.04
N VAL A 71 37.39 18.63 -9.81
CA VAL A 71 37.78 19.61 -8.76
C VAL A 71 37.53 19.09 -7.32
N SER A 72 37.03 17.87 -7.13
CA SER A 72 36.82 17.28 -5.82
C SER A 72 37.35 15.85 -5.78
N ASN A 73 38.01 15.50 -4.68
CA ASN A 73 38.45 14.14 -4.31
C ASN A 73 37.25 13.17 -4.07
N GLN A 74 36.17 13.34 -4.82
CA GLN A 74 34.98 12.51 -4.70
C GLN A 74 35.14 11.22 -5.49
N PRO A 75 34.67 10.10 -4.92
CA PRO A 75 34.70 8.82 -5.61
C PRO A 75 33.86 8.87 -6.91
N ILE A 76 34.34 8.16 -7.94
CA ILE A 76 33.55 7.93 -9.15
C ILE A 76 32.60 6.76 -8.86
N GLU A 77 31.31 7.01 -8.96
CA GLU A 77 30.28 5.96 -8.81
C GLU A 77 29.63 5.69 -10.16
N SER A 78 29.47 4.41 -10.49
CA SER A 78 28.74 3.94 -11.65
C SER A 78 27.82 2.78 -11.30
N ASN A 79 26.67 2.69 -11.98
CA ASN A 79 25.79 1.53 -11.94
C ASN A 79 25.86 0.87 -13.32
N THR A 80 26.07 -0.42 -13.35
CA THR A 80 26.18 -1.17 -14.59
C THR A 80 25.47 -2.51 -14.52
N THR A 81 25.08 -3.02 -15.68
CA THR A 81 24.60 -4.39 -15.83
C THR A 81 25.64 -5.15 -16.63
N TYR A 82 26.17 -6.22 -16.07
CA TYR A 82 27.12 -7.10 -16.76
C TYR A 82 26.57 -8.53 -16.72
N LEU A 83 26.40 -9.15 -17.88
CA LEU A 83 25.62 -10.38 -18.03
C LEU A 83 24.19 -10.17 -17.41
N ASN A 84 23.83 -10.98 -16.42
CA ASN A 84 22.54 -10.89 -15.72
C ASN A 84 22.68 -10.30 -14.30
N TYR A 85 23.81 -9.65 -13.99
CA TYR A 85 24.10 -9.10 -12.68
C TYR A 85 24.03 -7.57 -12.70
N TYR A 86 23.53 -6.99 -11.62
CA TYR A 86 23.44 -5.53 -11.40
C TYR A 86 24.52 -5.12 -10.41
N PHE A 87 25.46 -4.29 -10.82
CA PHE A 87 26.57 -3.84 -9.99
C PHE A 87 26.52 -2.33 -9.74
N LYS A 88 26.81 -1.95 -8.49
CA LYS A 88 27.24 -0.60 -8.15
C LYS A 88 28.72 -0.61 -7.93
N ILE A 89 29.46 0.23 -8.69
CA ILE A 89 30.91 0.31 -8.66
C ILE A 89 31.29 1.67 -8.12
N ARG A 90 32.23 1.67 -7.19
CA ARG A 90 32.83 2.88 -6.62
C ARG A 90 34.32 2.83 -6.79
N LYS A 91 34.91 3.89 -7.34
CA LYS A 91 36.33 4.00 -7.62
C LYS A 91 36.92 5.18 -6.85
N VAL A 92 38.02 4.97 -6.18
CA VAL A 92 38.74 5.97 -5.36
C VAL A 92 40.21 5.91 -5.68
N TRP A 93 40.82 7.06 -5.95
CA TRP A 93 42.28 7.16 -6.09
C TRP A 93 42.92 7.54 -4.76
N LEU A 94 43.88 6.75 -4.31
CA LEU A 94 44.69 7.02 -3.13
C LEU A 94 45.97 7.68 -3.55
N GLU A 95 46.09 9.00 -3.39
CA GLU A 95 47.25 9.78 -3.85
C GLU A 95 48.54 9.38 -3.12
N SER A 96 48.46 9.09 -1.81
CA SER A 96 49.62 8.70 -1.00
C SER A 96 50.32 7.44 -1.47
N GLU A 97 49.58 6.52 -2.08
CA GLU A 97 50.04 5.21 -2.47
C GLU A 97 50.08 5.02 -3.98
N ALA A 98 49.56 6.03 -4.72
CA ALA A 98 49.36 5.98 -6.16
C ALA A 98 48.60 4.73 -6.61
N GLN A 99 47.49 4.43 -5.92
CA GLN A 99 46.66 3.25 -6.12
C GLN A 99 45.21 3.59 -6.43
N LEU A 100 44.59 2.80 -7.31
CA LEU A 100 43.16 2.85 -7.56
C LEU A 100 42.45 1.76 -6.78
N VAL A 101 41.53 2.15 -5.90
CA VAL A 101 40.64 1.23 -5.18
C VAL A 101 39.31 1.16 -5.93
N MET A 102 38.92 -0.02 -6.36
CA MET A 102 37.62 -0.31 -6.96
C MET A 102 36.85 -1.20 -6.01
N ILE A 103 35.66 -0.72 -5.61
CA ILE A 103 34.73 -1.44 -4.77
C ILE A 103 33.51 -1.77 -5.61
N ILE A 104 33.18 -3.04 -5.71
CA ILE A 104 32.01 -3.54 -6.43
C ILE A 104 31.00 -4.01 -5.40
N GLN A 105 29.74 -3.68 -5.60
CA GLN A 105 28.61 -4.16 -4.83
C GLN A 105 27.63 -4.85 -5.77
N ASP A 106 27.39 -6.14 -5.54
CA ASP A 106 26.36 -6.89 -6.25
C ASP A 106 24.99 -6.56 -5.67
N ASN A 107 24.15 -5.93 -6.48
CA ASN A 107 22.78 -5.53 -6.14
C ASN A 107 21.74 -6.38 -6.88
N THR A 108 22.13 -7.51 -7.46
CA THR A 108 21.25 -8.33 -8.31
C THR A 108 20.03 -8.81 -7.53
N GLU A 109 20.21 -9.43 -6.37
CA GLU A 109 19.12 -9.92 -5.54
C GLU A 109 18.15 -8.78 -5.13
N PHE A 110 18.70 -7.60 -4.81
CA PHE A 110 17.90 -6.44 -4.47
C PHE A 110 17.05 -5.99 -5.67
N LYS A 111 17.65 -5.91 -6.85
CA LYS A 111 16.94 -5.51 -8.08
C LYS A 111 15.89 -6.52 -8.52
N GLU A 112 16.17 -7.80 -8.38
CA GLU A 112 15.20 -8.86 -8.65
C GLU A 112 13.99 -8.78 -7.71
N LYS A 113 14.22 -8.60 -6.41
CA LYS A 113 13.15 -8.40 -5.43
C LYS A 113 12.34 -7.13 -5.69
N GLU A 114 13.01 -6.03 -6.02
CA GLU A 114 12.34 -4.78 -6.41
C GLU A 114 11.42 -4.99 -7.62
N ALA A 115 11.92 -5.66 -8.67
CA ALA A 115 11.15 -5.98 -9.86
C ALA A 115 9.96 -6.92 -9.56
N GLU A 116 10.16 -7.91 -8.68
CA GLU A 116 9.09 -8.81 -8.23
C GLU A 116 7.98 -8.04 -7.50
N ILE A 117 8.35 -7.13 -6.58
CA ILE A 117 7.39 -6.29 -5.84
C ILE A 117 6.59 -5.42 -6.82
N ILE A 118 7.26 -4.78 -7.79
CA ILE A 118 6.60 -3.97 -8.81
C ILE A 118 5.64 -4.83 -9.64
N SER A 119 6.06 -5.99 -10.08
CA SER A 119 5.23 -6.92 -10.86
C SER A 119 3.98 -7.36 -10.08
N LYS A 120 4.14 -7.73 -8.80
CA LYS A 120 3.02 -8.08 -7.92
C LYS A 120 2.05 -6.89 -7.75
N SER A 121 2.57 -5.69 -7.55
CA SER A 121 1.74 -4.48 -7.39
C SER A 121 0.93 -4.18 -8.66
N VAL A 122 1.51 -4.38 -9.85
CA VAL A 122 0.81 -4.20 -11.13
C VAL A 122 -0.31 -5.25 -11.27
N ALA A 123 -0.04 -6.51 -10.95
CA ALA A 123 -1.02 -7.58 -11.00
C ALA A 123 -2.20 -7.34 -10.04
N ILE A 124 -1.92 -6.91 -8.82
CA ILE A 124 -2.95 -6.57 -7.82
C ILE A 124 -3.84 -5.42 -8.34
N ARG A 125 -3.25 -4.37 -8.90
CA ARG A 125 -3.98 -3.25 -9.50
C ARG A 125 -4.91 -3.72 -10.61
N GLU A 126 -4.43 -4.58 -11.51
CA GLU A 126 -5.24 -5.13 -12.59
C GLU A 126 -6.42 -5.96 -12.06
N ILE A 127 -6.21 -6.74 -11.00
CA ILE A 127 -7.28 -7.49 -10.33
C ILE A 127 -8.36 -6.54 -9.81
N HIS A 128 -7.98 -5.46 -9.11
CA HIS A 128 -8.95 -4.48 -8.61
C HIS A 128 -9.74 -3.82 -9.75
N HIS A 129 -9.08 -3.46 -10.86
CA HIS A 129 -9.76 -2.92 -12.04
C HIS A 129 -10.76 -3.92 -12.65
N ARG A 130 -10.39 -5.19 -12.76
CA ARG A 130 -11.29 -6.24 -13.26
C ARG A 130 -12.47 -6.49 -12.34
N VAL A 131 -12.26 -6.52 -11.02
CA VAL A 131 -13.34 -6.65 -10.04
C VAL A 131 -14.32 -5.49 -10.18
N LYS A 132 -13.83 -4.24 -10.26
CA LYS A 132 -14.69 -3.06 -10.49
C LYS A 132 -15.54 -3.22 -11.77
N ASN A 133 -14.93 -3.60 -12.90
CA ASN A 133 -15.62 -3.75 -14.17
C ASN A 133 -16.70 -4.84 -14.12
N ASN A 134 -16.41 -5.97 -13.46
CA ASN A 134 -17.38 -7.04 -13.27
C ASN A 134 -18.55 -6.57 -12.41
N LEU A 135 -18.28 -5.86 -11.33
CA LEU A 135 -19.32 -5.30 -10.46
C LEU A 135 -20.20 -4.28 -11.20
N GLN A 136 -19.63 -3.44 -12.06
CA GLN A 136 -20.41 -2.51 -12.91
C GLN A 136 -21.35 -3.25 -13.86
N SER A 137 -20.94 -4.38 -14.41
CA SER A 137 -21.78 -5.22 -15.25
C SER A 137 -22.96 -5.80 -14.45
N VAL A 138 -22.71 -6.27 -13.22
CA VAL A 138 -23.76 -6.75 -12.31
C VAL A 138 -24.74 -5.63 -11.97
N VAL A 139 -24.24 -4.43 -11.65
CA VAL A 139 -25.08 -3.23 -11.41
C VAL A 139 -25.99 -2.95 -12.60
N SER A 140 -25.46 -3.01 -13.82
CA SER A 140 -26.25 -2.78 -15.03
C SER A 140 -27.38 -3.79 -15.18
N LEU A 141 -27.11 -5.07 -14.91
CA LEU A 141 -28.14 -6.12 -14.93
C LEU A 141 -29.20 -5.90 -13.86
N LEU A 142 -28.82 -5.57 -12.62
CA LEU A 142 -29.76 -5.31 -11.55
C LEU A 142 -30.64 -4.10 -11.85
N ARG A 143 -30.09 -3.02 -12.41
CA ARG A 143 -30.88 -1.84 -12.85
C ARG A 143 -31.88 -2.18 -13.94
N ILE A 144 -31.55 -3.09 -14.86
CA ILE A 144 -32.52 -3.58 -15.87
C ILE A 144 -33.65 -4.35 -15.17
N GLN A 145 -33.36 -5.19 -14.19
CA GLN A 145 -34.38 -5.92 -13.43
C GLN A 145 -35.24 -4.98 -12.59
N GLU A 146 -34.66 -3.99 -11.94
CA GLU A 146 -35.37 -2.94 -11.19
C GLU A 146 -36.40 -2.21 -12.06
N ARG A 147 -36.04 -1.87 -13.32
CA ARG A 147 -36.96 -1.21 -14.25
C ARG A 147 -38.08 -2.14 -14.75
N ARG A 148 -37.83 -3.45 -14.82
CA ARG A 148 -38.79 -4.44 -15.33
C ARG A 148 -39.76 -4.94 -14.29
N THR A 149 -39.39 -4.90 -13.01
CA THR A 149 -40.29 -5.38 -11.94
C THR A 149 -41.44 -4.42 -11.68
N GLN A 150 -42.61 -4.96 -11.36
CA GLN A 150 -43.81 -4.21 -11.00
C GLN A 150 -43.96 -4.02 -9.48
N SER A 151 -43.31 -4.89 -8.70
CA SER A 151 -43.41 -4.84 -7.21
C SER A 151 -42.56 -3.69 -6.67
N LEU A 152 -43.15 -2.79 -5.91
CA LEU A 152 -42.44 -1.70 -5.22
C LEU A 152 -41.42 -2.23 -4.22
N GLU A 153 -41.75 -3.31 -3.52
CA GLU A 153 -40.86 -3.95 -2.55
C GLU A 153 -39.64 -4.54 -3.23
N ALA A 154 -39.84 -5.27 -4.37
CA ALA A 154 -38.73 -5.81 -5.15
C ALA A 154 -37.87 -4.71 -5.77
N LYS A 155 -38.44 -3.59 -6.20
CA LYS A 155 -37.66 -2.41 -6.65
C LYS A 155 -36.76 -1.90 -5.54
N LYS A 156 -37.29 -1.73 -4.33
CA LYS A 156 -36.53 -1.25 -3.17
C LYS A 156 -35.34 -2.18 -2.87
N VAL A 157 -35.56 -3.50 -2.81
CA VAL A 157 -34.50 -4.50 -2.57
C VAL A 157 -33.44 -4.48 -3.63
N LEU A 158 -33.82 -4.36 -4.92
CA LEU A 158 -32.88 -4.27 -6.02
C LEU A 158 -32.07 -2.97 -5.98
N HIS A 159 -32.71 -1.85 -5.65
CA HIS A 159 -32.04 -0.56 -5.49
C HIS A 159 -30.99 -0.59 -4.37
N GLU A 160 -31.35 -1.12 -3.20
CA GLU A 160 -30.41 -1.32 -2.08
C GLU A 160 -29.24 -2.21 -2.50
N SER A 161 -29.50 -3.29 -3.24
CA SER A 161 -28.46 -4.19 -3.74
C SER A 161 -27.50 -3.49 -4.72
N VAL A 162 -28.02 -2.64 -5.61
CA VAL A 162 -27.23 -1.81 -6.51
C VAL A 162 -26.30 -0.87 -5.73
N ASN A 163 -26.84 -0.19 -4.73
CA ASN A 163 -26.06 0.76 -3.92
C ASN A 163 -24.91 0.05 -3.16
N ARG A 164 -25.16 -1.14 -2.61
CA ARG A 164 -24.12 -1.97 -1.97
C ARG A 164 -23.01 -2.36 -2.93
N ILE A 165 -23.37 -2.84 -4.12
CA ILE A 165 -22.39 -3.25 -5.12
C ILE A 165 -21.58 -2.04 -5.63
N MET A 166 -22.20 -0.87 -5.77
CA MET A 166 -21.49 0.35 -6.15
C MET A 166 -20.50 0.81 -5.07
N ALA A 167 -20.84 0.66 -3.79
CA ALA A 167 -19.91 0.96 -2.69
C ALA A 167 -18.67 0.03 -2.74
N ILE A 168 -18.87 -1.27 -3.00
CA ILE A 168 -17.76 -2.21 -3.18
C ILE A 168 -16.89 -1.81 -4.38
N ALA A 169 -17.51 -1.49 -5.53
CA ALA A 169 -16.79 -1.11 -6.74
C ALA A 169 -15.95 0.17 -6.53
N ALA A 170 -16.50 1.18 -5.82
CA ALA A 170 -15.79 2.40 -5.47
C ALA A 170 -14.58 2.12 -4.56
N THR A 171 -14.72 1.22 -3.59
CA THR A 171 -13.62 0.82 -2.71
C THR A 171 -12.52 0.11 -3.50
N HIS A 172 -12.86 -0.80 -4.41
CA HIS A 172 -11.87 -1.45 -5.28
C HIS A 172 -11.17 -0.46 -6.21
N GLU A 173 -11.84 0.60 -6.65
CA GLU A 173 -11.20 1.66 -7.43
C GLU A 173 -10.16 2.45 -6.61
N LEU A 174 -10.45 2.75 -5.36
CA LEU A 174 -9.50 3.40 -4.47
C LEU A 174 -8.27 2.53 -4.20
N LEU A 175 -8.48 1.25 -3.93
CA LEU A 175 -7.40 0.29 -3.70
C LEU A 175 -6.51 0.10 -4.93
N SER A 176 -7.07 0.18 -6.14
CA SER A 176 -6.30 0.07 -7.38
C SER A 176 -5.28 1.20 -7.58
N LYS A 177 -5.47 2.34 -6.93
CA LYS A 177 -4.57 3.51 -7.03
C LYS A 177 -3.42 3.46 -6.00
N GLN A 178 -3.46 2.54 -5.05
CA GLN A 178 -2.47 2.43 -3.99
C GLN A 178 -1.43 1.35 -4.33
N VAL A 179 -0.17 1.63 -3.97
CA VAL A 179 0.99 0.74 -4.24
C VAL A 179 1.32 -0.09 -3.00
N LYS A 180 0.82 0.29 -1.82
CA LYS A 180 1.08 -0.37 -0.54
C LYS A 180 -0.11 -1.22 -0.12
N ASP A 181 0.17 -2.32 0.57
CA ASP A 181 -0.85 -3.21 1.14
C ASP A 181 -1.64 -2.53 2.27
N ASP A 182 -1.05 -1.56 2.96
CA ASP A 182 -1.70 -0.80 4.02
C ASP A 182 -2.29 0.51 3.50
N VAL A 183 -3.53 0.77 3.88
CA VAL A 183 -4.38 1.85 3.38
C VAL A 183 -4.73 2.80 4.51
N ALA A 184 -4.61 4.12 4.25
CA ALA A 184 -5.05 5.12 5.21
C ALA A 184 -6.59 5.10 5.33
N LEU A 185 -7.10 4.76 6.51
CA LEU A 185 -8.54 4.68 6.79
C LEU A 185 -9.26 5.98 6.47
N ARG A 186 -8.67 7.11 6.86
CA ARG A 186 -9.26 8.45 6.67
C ARG A 186 -9.59 8.72 5.20
N GLN A 187 -8.64 8.53 4.29
CA GLN A 187 -8.82 8.82 2.85
C GLN A 187 -9.96 8.00 2.24
N THR A 188 -10.08 6.74 2.66
CA THR A 188 -11.11 5.86 2.11
C THR A 188 -12.49 6.21 2.66
N LEU A 189 -12.62 6.53 3.93
CA LEU A 189 -13.89 6.97 4.51
C LEU A 189 -14.33 8.33 3.96
N GLU A 190 -13.40 9.26 3.68
CA GLU A 190 -13.68 10.50 2.95
C GLU A 190 -14.33 10.22 1.59
N ALA A 191 -13.79 9.27 0.84
CA ALA A 191 -14.33 8.90 -0.46
C ALA A 191 -15.69 8.18 -0.36
N VAL A 192 -15.89 7.31 0.64
CA VAL A 192 -17.20 6.68 0.91
C VAL A 192 -18.24 7.76 1.21
N MET A 193 -17.94 8.70 2.10
CA MET A 193 -18.85 9.78 2.48
C MET A 193 -19.10 10.74 1.30
N TYR A 194 -18.08 11.06 0.50
CA TYR A 194 -18.24 11.88 -0.71
C TYR A 194 -19.18 11.22 -1.71
N ASN A 195 -18.97 9.93 -2.02
CA ASN A 195 -19.84 9.18 -2.92
C ASN A 195 -21.28 9.12 -2.39
N PHE A 196 -21.45 8.91 -1.10
CA PHE A 196 -22.76 8.90 -0.46
C PHE A 196 -23.48 10.24 -0.62
N ARG A 197 -22.81 11.36 -0.36
CA ARG A 197 -23.38 12.70 -0.56
C ARG A 197 -23.85 12.91 -2.00
N HIS A 198 -23.06 12.46 -2.99
CA HIS A 198 -23.40 12.63 -4.41
C HIS A 198 -24.58 11.80 -4.86
N LEU A 199 -24.75 10.58 -4.33
CA LEU A 199 -25.88 9.71 -4.66
C LEU A 199 -27.20 10.27 -4.14
N PHE A 200 -27.17 11.07 -3.06
CA PHE A 200 -28.34 11.59 -2.37
C PHE A 200 -28.51 13.11 -2.45
N GLN A 201 -27.80 13.80 -3.35
CA GLN A 201 -27.79 15.26 -3.59
C GLN A 201 -29.14 15.83 -4.10
N GLY A 202 -30.22 15.44 -3.62
CA GLY A 202 -31.51 16.00 -4.06
C GLY A 202 -32.65 15.87 -3.05
N ALA A 203 -32.45 15.09 -2.01
CA ALA A 203 -33.56 14.72 -1.13
C ALA A 203 -33.46 15.28 0.29
N GLN A 204 -32.24 15.48 0.84
CA GLN A 204 -32.08 15.90 2.24
C GLN A 204 -30.80 16.70 2.46
N SER A 205 -30.86 17.76 3.26
CA SER A 205 -29.68 18.49 3.73
C SER A 205 -29.11 17.82 4.98
N LEU A 206 -28.29 16.76 4.78
CA LEU A 206 -27.54 16.13 5.86
C LEU A 206 -26.20 16.80 6.05
N GLU A 207 -25.92 17.29 7.24
CA GLU A 207 -24.59 17.71 7.64
C GLU A 207 -23.76 16.45 8.01
N MET A 208 -22.75 16.14 7.20
CA MET A 208 -21.89 14.99 7.43
C MET A 208 -20.49 15.46 7.83
N THR A 209 -20.06 15.07 9.02
CA THR A 209 -18.72 15.38 9.55
C THR A 209 -17.92 14.11 9.79
N MET A 210 -16.59 14.23 9.69
CA MET A 210 -15.69 13.11 9.91
C MET A 210 -14.50 13.55 10.78
N ASP A 211 -14.20 12.72 11.78
CA ASP A 211 -13.06 12.89 12.68
C ASP A 211 -12.35 11.55 12.84
N VAL A 212 -11.40 11.28 11.95
CA VAL A 212 -10.66 10.01 11.90
C VAL A 212 -9.18 10.32 12.07
N ASP A 213 -8.54 9.62 13.01
CA ASP A 213 -7.10 9.74 13.22
C ASP A 213 -6.33 9.40 11.94
N PRO A 214 -5.52 10.34 11.41
CA PRO A 214 -4.74 10.11 10.19
C PRO A 214 -3.68 9.00 10.32
N ALA A 215 -3.32 8.59 11.53
CA ALA A 215 -2.36 7.53 11.77
C ALA A 215 -2.95 6.12 11.57
N ILE A 216 -4.27 5.99 11.43
CA ILE A 216 -4.92 4.68 11.26
C ILE A 216 -4.64 4.14 9.87
N MET A 217 -3.85 3.07 9.83
CA MET A 217 -3.61 2.26 8.64
C MET A 217 -4.28 0.90 8.79
N VAL A 218 -4.84 0.36 7.73
CA VAL A 218 -5.51 -0.95 7.73
C VAL A 218 -5.15 -1.72 6.47
N SER A 219 -5.22 -3.05 6.52
CA SER A 219 -5.02 -3.86 5.32
C SER A 219 -6.12 -3.61 4.28
N SER A 220 -5.82 -3.88 3.01
CA SER A 220 -6.78 -3.76 1.91
C SER A 220 -8.07 -4.58 2.17
N GLU A 221 -7.98 -5.76 2.78
CA GLU A 221 -9.14 -6.59 3.13
C GLU A 221 -10.00 -5.95 4.23
N GLN A 222 -9.36 -5.45 5.30
CA GLN A 222 -10.08 -4.71 6.35
C GLN A 222 -10.75 -3.47 5.78
N MET A 223 -10.09 -2.76 4.87
CA MET A 223 -10.62 -1.55 4.24
C MET A 223 -11.90 -1.82 3.46
N VAL A 224 -11.96 -2.86 2.63
CA VAL A 224 -13.19 -3.25 1.90
C VAL A 224 -14.31 -3.53 2.89
N THR A 225 -14.02 -4.28 3.95
CA THR A 225 -15.00 -4.64 4.98
C THR A 225 -15.53 -3.42 5.73
N ILE A 226 -14.63 -2.51 6.15
CA ILE A 226 -14.99 -1.26 6.84
C ILE A 226 -15.85 -0.37 5.95
N SER A 227 -15.46 -0.22 4.68
CA SER A 227 -16.21 0.60 3.72
C SER A 227 -17.65 0.09 3.54
N LEU A 228 -17.84 -1.23 3.48
CA LEU A 228 -19.16 -1.83 3.41
C LEU A 228 -19.97 -1.58 4.67
N ILE A 229 -19.37 -1.78 5.84
CA ILE A 229 -20.04 -1.54 7.13
C ILE A 229 -20.49 -0.09 7.23
N VAL A 230 -19.57 0.87 6.95
CA VAL A 230 -19.89 2.30 7.03
C VAL A 230 -20.95 2.69 6.01
N ASN A 231 -20.88 2.17 4.78
CA ASN A 231 -21.90 2.42 3.77
C ASN A 231 -23.30 1.92 4.19
N GLU A 232 -23.39 0.71 4.75
CA GLU A 232 -24.66 0.17 5.27
C GLU A 232 -25.21 1.01 6.43
N LEU A 233 -24.34 1.46 7.34
CA LEU A 233 -24.76 2.32 8.45
C LEU A 233 -25.25 3.69 7.94
N LEU A 234 -24.54 4.30 6.98
CA LEU A 234 -24.97 5.57 6.36
C LEU A 234 -26.28 5.40 5.60
N GLN A 235 -26.47 4.28 4.88
CA GLN A 235 -27.71 3.97 4.18
C GLN A 235 -28.89 3.84 5.16
N ASN A 236 -28.68 3.12 6.28
CA ASN A 236 -29.71 2.98 7.32
C ASN A 236 -30.11 4.34 7.94
N ILE A 237 -29.13 5.22 8.17
CA ILE A 237 -29.39 6.57 8.67
C ILE A 237 -30.24 7.34 7.67
N PHE A 238 -29.85 7.31 6.39
CA PHE A 238 -30.56 8.03 5.34
C PHE A 238 -32.00 7.54 5.16
N ASP A 239 -32.23 6.22 5.18
CA ASP A 239 -33.53 5.61 4.93
C ASP A 239 -34.49 5.71 6.12
N HIS A 240 -33.94 5.79 7.34
CA HIS A 240 -34.77 5.56 8.55
C HIS A 240 -34.60 6.61 9.65
N ALA A 241 -33.51 7.36 9.72
CA ALA A 241 -33.28 8.23 10.87
C ALA A 241 -34.11 9.52 10.86
N PHE A 242 -34.47 10.03 9.67
CA PHE A 242 -35.12 11.33 9.54
C PHE A 242 -36.42 11.27 8.77
N ASP A 243 -37.50 11.80 9.36
CA ASP A 243 -38.84 11.85 8.73
C ASP A 243 -39.02 13.04 7.77
N SER A 244 -38.14 14.03 7.85
CA SER A 244 -38.18 15.25 7.02
C SER A 244 -36.73 15.70 6.68
N PRO A 245 -36.50 16.27 5.49
CA PRO A 245 -35.16 16.62 5.01
C PRO A 245 -34.46 17.78 5.74
N ALA A 246 -35.05 18.35 6.75
CA ALA A 246 -34.49 19.53 7.40
C ALA A 246 -33.61 19.14 8.61
N SER A 247 -32.30 19.31 8.47
CA SER A 247 -31.29 19.33 9.52
C SER A 247 -30.98 18.01 10.24
N GLY A 248 -30.55 16.98 9.50
CA GLY A 248 -29.88 15.83 10.09
C GLY A 248 -28.36 16.04 10.19
N VAL A 249 -27.77 15.56 11.28
CA VAL A 249 -26.31 15.53 11.47
C VAL A 249 -25.85 14.08 11.54
N VAL A 250 -24.81 13.76 10.76
CA VAL A 250 -24.16 12.46 10.77
C VAL A 250 -22.67 12.64 11.05
N LYS A 251 -22.15 11.89 12.02
CA LYS A 251 -20.74 11.96 12.37
C LYS A 251 -20.08 10.59 12.30
N VAL A 252 -18.92 10.51 11.64
CA VAL A 252 -18.07 9.33 11.60
C VAL A 252 -16.79 9.64 12.35
N ILE A 253 -16.45 8.83 13.36
CA ILE A 253 -15.28 9.01 14.20
C ILE A 253 -14.43 7.73 14.11
N GLY A 254 -13.11 7.88 13.97
CA GLY A 254 -12.16 6.77 13.99
C GLY A 254 -11.02 7.07 14.94
N THR A 255 -10.80 6.19 15.91
CA THR A 255 -9.72 6.31 16.91
C THR A 255 -8.87 5.05 16.95
N LEU A 256 -7.58 5.22 17.28
CA LEU A 256 -6.63 4.13 17.46
C LEU A 256 -6.08 4.19 18.89
N ASP A 257 -6.21 3.10 19.62
CA ASP A 257 -5.61 2.92 20.93
C ASP A 257 -4.99 1.53 21.03
N ASN A 258 -3.68 1.45 21.29
CA ASN A 258 -2.94 0.19 21.47
C ASN A 258 -3.25 -0.90 20.42
N LYS A 259 -3.24 -0.57 19.12
CA LYS A 259 -3.63 -1.43 17.99
C LYS A 259 -5.13 -1.73 17.89
N MET A 260 -5.95 -1.24 18.80
CA MET A 260 -7.40 -1.36 18.70
C MET A 260 -7.97 -0.16 17.96
N ILE A 261 -8.57 -0.41 16.82
CA ILE A 261 -9.29 0.59 16.03
C ILE A 261 -10.74 0.58 16.48
N THR A 262 -11.26 1.77 16.79
CA THR A 262 -12.67 1.99 17.08
C THR A 262 -13.28 2.92 16.04
N ILE A 263 -14.33 2.49 15.38
CA ILE A 263 -15.11 3.30 14.44
C ILE A 263 -16.51 3.50 15.00
N THR A 264 -16.93 4.76 15.06
CA THR A 264 -18.25 5.16 15.52
C THR A 264 -18.97 5.92 14.41
N VAL A 265 -20.17 5.49 14.08
CA VAL A 265 -21.10 6.20 13.19
C VAL A 265 -22.31 6.61 14.02
N MET A 266 -22.63 7.89 14.02
CA MET A 266 -23.73 8.44 14.82
C MET A 266 -24.57 9.42 14.04
N ASP A 267 -25.85 9.46 14.36
CA ASP A 267 -26.83 10.42 13.85
C ASP A 267 -27.64 11.05 14.99
N ASN A 268 -28.31 12.15 14.71
CA ASN A 268 -29.25 12.82 15.61
C ASN A 268 -30.70 12.62 15.18
N GLY A 269 -30.99 11.50 14.55
CA GLY A 269 -32.35 11.16 14.11
C GLY A 269 -33.28 10.68 15.22
N LYS A 270 -34.42 10.11 14.82
CA LYS A 270 -35.47 9.65 15.75
C LYS A 270 -35.11 8.36 16.50
N GLY A 271 -34.01 7.71 16.14
CA GLY A 271 -33.62 6.43 16.70
C GLY A 271 -34.66 5.30 16.50
N TYR A 272 -34.41 4.19 17.16
CA TYR A 272 -35.31 3.02 17.16
C TYR A 272 -35.11 2.17 18.41
N ASP A 273 -36.06 1.31 18.72
CA ASP A 273 -35.97 0.38 19.85
C ASP A 273 -35.08 -0.83 19.44
N VAL A 274 -33.90 -0.89 20.01
CA VAL A 274 -32.87 -1.94 19.73
C VAL A 274 -33.36 -3.34 20.19
N HIS A 275 -34.35 -3.41 21.04
CA HIS A 275 -34.89 -4.67 21.60
C HIS A 275 -36.13 -5.21 20.86
N GLN A 276 -36.71 -4.43 19.93
CA GLN A 276 -37.83 -4.92 19.13
C GLN A 276 -37.40 -6.00 18.13
N LYS A 277 -38.17 -7.10 18.06
CA LYS A 277 -37.89 -8.28 17.22
C LYS A 277 -37.82 -8.03 15.71
N ASN A 278 -38.02 -6.80 15.23
CA ASN A 278 -37.83 -6.41 13.80
C ASN A 278 -36.36 -6.11 13.43
N GLU A 279 -35.44 -6.49 14.29
CA GLU A 279 -33.96 -6.30 14.10
C GLU A 279 -33.34 -6.99 12.88
N ASN A 280 -34.12 -7.65 12.04
CA ASN A 280 -33.62 -8.36 10.87
C ASN A 280 -33.66 -7.53 9.57
N SER A 281 -33.37 -6.22 9.63
CA SER A 281 -33.02 -5.55 8.38
C SER A 281 -31.75 -6.22 7.86
N LEU A 282 -31.79 -6.64 6.60
CA LEU A 282 -30.70 -7.32 5.94
C LEU A 282 -29.35 -6.55 6.11
N GLY A 283 -29.43 -5.22 6.10
CA GLY A 283 -28.25 -4.35 6.28
C GLY A 283 -27.59 -4.52 7.66
N LEU A 284 -28.35 -4.48 8.75
CA LEU A 284 -27.78 -4.62 10.09
C LEU A 284 -27.25 -6.05 10.35
N MET A 285 -27.88 -7.06 9.77
CA MET A 285 -27.38 -8.43 9.82
C MET A 285 -26.03 -8.56 9.11
N ILE A 286 -25.87 -7.92 7.95
CA ILE A 286 -24.60 -7.86 7.21
C ILE A 286 -23.53 -7.15 8.05
N VAL A 287 -23.85 -6.01 8.66
CA VAL A 287 -22.92 -5.26 9.51
C VAL A 287 -22.45 -6.12 10.68
N LYS A 288 -23.38 -6.76 11.42
CA LYS A 288 -23.04 -7.64 12.56
C LYS A 288 -22.14 -8.82 12.12
N SER A 289 -22.46 -9.48 10.99
CA SER A 289 -21.66 -10.57 10.44
C SER A 289 -20.26 -10.10 10.02
N TYR A 290 -20.14 -8.99 9.32
CA TYR A 290 -18.85 -8.48 8.85
C TYR A 290 -17.94 -8.05 10.01
N VAL A 291 -18.47 -7.37 11.01
CA VAL A 291 -17.70 -7.03 12.21
C VAL A 291 -17.22 -8.29 12.92
N LYS A 292 -18.08 -9.29 13.11
CA LYS A 292 -17.73 -10.53 13.82
C LYS A 292 -16.83 -11.45 12.99
N ASP A 293 -17.19 -11.71 11.73
CA ASP A 293 -16.59 -12.79 10.93
C ASP A 293 -15.37 -12.31 10.13
N LYS A 294 -15.39 -11.07 9.65
CA LYS A 294 -14.33 -10.50 8.83
C LYS A 294 -13.32 -9.69 9.63
N LEU A 295 -13.80 -8.76 10.48
CA LEU A 295 -12.90 -7.96 11.31
C LEU A 295 -12.50 -8.64 12.61
N LYS A 296 -13.16 -9.76 12.98
CA LYS A 296 -12.97 -10.45 14.28
C LYS A 296 -13.21 -9.51 15.47
N GLY A 297 -14.04 -8.50 15.25
CA GLY A 297 -14.33 -7.42 16.19
C GLY A 297 -15.63 -7.62 16.95
N LYS A 298 -16.02 -6.56 17.65
CA LYS A 298 -17.32 -6.47 18.35
C LYS A 298 -18.02 -5.19 17.96
N ILE A 299 -19.36 -5.20 18.05
CA ILE A 299 -20.22 -4.08 17.71
C ILE A 299 -21.16 -3.78 18.89
N MET A 300 -21.38 -2.51 19.14
CA MET A 300 -22.36 -1.98 20.11
C MET A 300 -23.25 -0.97 19.39
N ILE A 301 -24.53 -1.02 19.68
CA ILE A 301 -25.54 -0.12 19.11
C ILE A 301 -26.35 0.46 20.26
N GLU A 302 -26.37 1.77 20.35
CA GLU A 302 -27.17 2.57 21.27
C GLU A 302 -28.12 3.43 20.45
N SER A 303 -29.41 3.34 20.71
CA SER A 303 -30.42 4.12 19.99
C SER A 303 -31.52 4.57 20.93
N ASN A 304 -31.91 5.83 20.81
CA ASN A 304 -32.98 6.47 21.56
C ASN A 304 -33.60 7.60 20.72
N ASP A 305 -34.49 8.36 21.29
CA ASP A 305 -35.22 9.49 20.68
C ASP A 305 -34.30 10.68 20.27
N GLN A 306 -33.03 10.65 20.61
CA GLN A 306 -32.02 11.65 20.23
C GLN A 306 -31.04 11.17 19.13
N GLY A 307 -31.27 9.96 18.61
CA GLY A 307 -30.47 9.40 17.52
C GLY A 307 -29.93 8.00 17.77
N THR A 308 -29.07 7.56 16.84
CA THR A 308 -28.44 6.26 16.93
C THR A 308 -26.92 6.42 16.92
N LYS A 309 -26.23 5.65 17.76
CA LYS A 309 -24.79 5.51 17.81
C LYS A 309 -24.41 4.06 17.62
N THR A 310 -23.75 3.75 16.52
CA THR A 310 -23.16 2.43 16.25
C THR A 310 -21.67 2.52 16.40
N CYS A 311 -21.11 1.71 17.28
CA CYS A 311 -19.68 1.63 17.55
C CYS A 311 -19.19 0.21 17.29
N PHE A 312 -18.13 0.04 16.51
CA PHE A 312 -17.47 -1.24 16.35
C PHE A 312 -15.95 -1.10 16.50
N TYR A 313 -15.34 -2.13 17.06
CA TYR A 313 -13.91 -2.14 17.34
C TYR A 313 -13.28 -3.48 16.96
N PHE A 314 -12.05 -3.40 16.48
CA PHE A 314 -11.32 -4.53 15.97
C PHE A 314 -9.81 -4.25 16.04
N GLU A 315 -9.00 -5.30 15.99
CA GLU A 315 -7.55 -5.17 16.01
C GLU A 315 -7.02 -4.72 14.64
N GLN A 316 -6.11 -3.77 14.65
CA GLN A 316 -5.39 -3.31 13.47
C GLN A 316 -4.56 -4.47 12.90
N ASN A 317 -4.81 -4.83 11.65
CA ASN A 317 -4.03 -5.81 10.90
C ASN A 317 -3.25 -5.06 9.82
N THR A 318 -2.01 -4.70 10.14
CA THR A 318 -1.05 -4.14 9.19
C THR A 318 -0.13 -5.26 8.74
N SER A 319 0.26 -5.25 7.47
CA SER A 319 1.32 -6.12 6.98
C SER A 319 2.57 -5.80 7.79
N ASP A 320 3.07 -6.76 8.56
CA ASP A 320 4.36 -6.61 9.24
C ASP A 320 5.41 -6.30 8.16
N VAL A 321 5.73 -5.02 8.03
CA VAL A 321 6.94 -4.61 7.30
C VAL A 321 8.07 -5.12 8.18
N VAL A 322 8.62 -6.26 7.80
CA VAL A 322 9.88 -6.76 8.34
C VAL A 322 10.89 -5.63 8.19
N GLN A 323 11.20 -5.00 9.32
CA GLN A 323 12.20 -3.93 9.44
C GLN A 323 13.61 -4.45 9.11
#